data_354e645fff58befe92ae1ab06ae73766
#
_entry.id   354e645fff58befe92ae1ab06ae73766
#
_cell.length_a   1.000
_cell.length_b   1.000
_cell.length_c   1.000
_cell.angle_alpha   90.00
_cell.angle_beta   90.00
_cell.angle_gamma   90.00
#
_symmetry.space_group_name_H-M   'P 1'
#
loop_
_entity.id
_entity.type
_entity.pdbx_description
1 polymer ?
#
loop_
_entity_poly.entity_id
_entity_poly.type
_entity_poly.pdbx_seq_one_letter_code
_entity_poly.pdbx_strand_id
1 'polypeptide(L)'
;MQGLAPLSTDYLQPTYDQLHIDLYQGSVTQRDARLRGFDLVTNIELIEHLTLPDLELFSSVVFGYMRPASVIVSTPNSEFNKLLPGLTGFRHSDHKFEWNRSEFRSWALQVCLDYGYEAEFTGVGEAPQEQQESVGFCSQIGVFQRLNVLPDRDEEEVFSYTLVYSVNYPTLRDNNTLLRVLVSEVLYWAEQMKNRWMEETTGGTTGVLPHSQTEQQEQSACTERLNCPGEGEESTESLWTKDQEESGTLNRFAVVPLAALWSFCPKIAELSGNLSNLRRLLVDQPQVKLSQDGSALLVKCEEQEPEQTDSDEEEDEEDASAVQCSHQIEPEEDWEANI
;
A
#
# COMPACT_ATOMS: atom_id res chain seq x y z
N MET A 1 5.62 -4.20 -22.95
CA MET A 1 5.37 -3.39 -21.73
C MET A 1 4.37 -4.15 -20.88
N GLN A 2 4.82 -4.71 -19.77
CA GLN A 2 3.90 -5.19 -18.73
C GLN A 2 3.37 -3.95 -18.04
N GLY A 3 2.07 -3.68 -18.17
CA GLY A 3 1.42 -2.58 -17.47
C GLY A 3 1.67 -2.73 -15.96
N LEU A 4 2.01 -1.62 -15.30
CA LEU A 4 2.03 -1.54 -13.85
C LEU A 4 0.70 -2.09 -13.33
N ALA A 5 0.73 -3.30 -12.77
CA ALA A 5 -0.45 -3.85 -12.12
C ALA A 5 -0.80 -2.92 -10.96
N PRO A 6 -2.07 -2.55 -10.79
CA PRO A 6 -2.51 -1.76 -9.66
C PRO A 6 -2.05 -2.42 -8.37
N LEU A 7 -1.55 -1.62 -7.41
CA LEU A 7 -1.22 -2.14 -6.10
C LEU A 7 -2.48 -2.77 -5.50
N SER A 8 -2.40 -4.02 -5.11
CA SER A 8 -3.55 -4.77 -4.56
C SER A 8 -4.19 -4.06 -3.37
N THR A 9 -3.42 -3.30 -2.60
CA THR A 9 -3.88 -2.49 -1.47
C THR A 9 -4.93 -1.46 -1.86
N ASP A 10 -4.78 -0.76 -3.00
CA ASP A 10 -5.72 0.30 -3.41
C ASP A 10 -7.05 -0.27 -3.90
N TYR A 11 -7.06 -1.51 -4.40
CA TYR A 11 -8.27 -2.25 -4.70
C TYR A 11 -8.98 -2.79 -3.47
N LEU A 12 -8.21 -3.24 -2.47
CA LEU A 12 -8.73 -3.86 -1.25
C LEU A 12 -9.17 -2.83 -0.22
N GLN A 13 -8.54 -1.65 -0.20
CA GLN A 13 -8.80 -0.57 0.73
C GLN A 13 -9.13 0.73 -0.01
N PRO A 14 -10.24 0.79 -0.75
CA PRO A 14 -10.64 2.00 -1.47
C PRO A 14 -10.94 3.14 -0.48
N THR A 15 -10.64 4.36 -0.91
CA THR A 15 -10.92 5.60 -0.17
C THR A 15 -12.06 6.37 -0.82
N TYR A 16 -12.50 7.49 -0.20
CA TYR A 16 -13.50 8.38 -0.80
C TYR A 16 -12.93 9.18 -1.97
N ASP A 17 -11.62 9.44 -1.97
CA ASP A 17 -10.94 10.11 -3.08
C ASP A 17 -10.53 9.08 -4.12
N GLN A 18 -10.89 9.37 -5.37
CA GLN A 18 -10.60 8.46 -6.47
C GLN A 18 -9.14 8.57 -6.88
N LEU A 19 -8.39 7.47 -6.79
CA LEU A 19 -7.07 7.38 -7.40
C LEU A 19 -7.24 7.11 -8.91
N HIS A 20 -6.66 7.99 -9.71
CA HIS A 20 -6.58 7.89 -11.16
C HIS A 20 -5.12 7.88 -11.59
N ILE A 21 -4.72 6.93 -12.45
CA ILE A 21 -3.36 6.83 -12.97
C ILE A 21 -3.41 6.77 -14.48
N ASP A 22 -2.73 7.72 -15.12
CA ASP A 22 -2.48 7.74 -16.55
C ASP A 22 -1.00 7.50 -16.84
N LEU A 23 -0.72 6.64 -17.81
CA LEU A 23 0.62 6.40 -18.34
C LEU A 23 0.72 7.01 -19.73
N TYR A 24 1.64 7.96 -19.88
CA TYR A 24 1.89 8.64 -21.14
C TYR A 24 3.25 8.25 -21.71
N GLN A 25 3.32 8.14 -23.03
CA GLN A 25 4.55 8.04 -23.80
C GLN A 25 4.84 9.38 -24.48
N GLY A 26 6.02 9.96 -24.24
CA GLY A 26 6.42 11.23 -24.80
C GLY A 26 7.85 11.59 -24.41
N SER A 27 8.34 12.72 -24.89
CA SER A 27 9.66 13.27 -24.52
C SER A 27 9.51 14.31 -23.42
N VAL A 28 10.35 14.24 -22.40
CA VAL A 28 10.39 15.21 -21.29
C VAL A 28 10.78 16.64 -21.73
N THR A 29 11.21 16.78 -22.99
CA THR A 29 11.52 18.06 -23.62
C THR A 29 10.34 18.70 -24.36
N GLN A 30 9.19 18.00 -24.40
CA GLN A 30 7.97 18.45 -25.08
C GLN A 30 6.88 18.82 -24.09
N ARG A 31 6.11 19.85 -24.42
CA ARG A 31 4.99 20.31 -23.63
C ARG A 31 3.76 19.44 -23.88
N ASP A 32 2.99 19.15 -22.81
CA ASP A 32 1.67 18.52 -22.90
C ASP A 32 0.75 19.13 -21.85
N ALA A 33 -0.41 19.63 -22.28
CA ALA A 33 -1.33 20.36 -21.41
C ALA A 33 -1.90 19.50 -20.28
N ARG A 34 -2.00 18.18 -20.47
CA ARG A 34 -2.48 17.24 -19.46
C ARG A 34 -1.53 17.06 -18.26
N LEU A 35 -0.25 17.47 -18.44
CA LEU A 35 0.77 17.40 -17.38
C LEU A 35 0.82 18.69 -16.53
N ARG A 36 -0.05 19.66 -16.79
CA ARG A 36 -0.19 20.87 -15.97
C ARG A 36 -1.10 20.63 -14.77
N GLY A 37 -0.93 21.44 -13.73
CA GLY A 37 -1.80 21.42 -12.56
C GLY A 37 -1.50 20.34 -11.52
N PHE A 38 -0.43 19.58 -11.67
CA PHE A 38 0.05 18.68 -10.62
C PHE A 38 0.73 19.45 -9.50
N ASP A 39 0.54 18.99 -8.26
CA ASP A 39 1.18 19.59 -7.10
C ASP A 39 2.67 19.20 -7.01
N LEU A 40 2.99 17.95 -7.36
CA LEU A 40 4.33 17.39 -7.27
C LEU A 40 4.74 16.74 -8.58
N VAL A 41 5.99 17.01 -9.01
CA VAL A 41 6.67 16.30 -10.10
C VAL A 41 7.97 15.72 -9.57
N THR A 42 8.21 14.44 -9.82
CA THR A 42 9.46 13.75 -9.43
C THR A 42 10.23 13.30 -10.67
N ASN A 43 11.53 13.57 -10.68
CA ASN A 43 12.48 13.16 -11.72
C ASN A 43 13.66 12.50 -11.03
N ILE A 44 13.64 11.16 -11.02
CA ILE A 44 14.59 10.36 -10.27
C ILE A 44 15.57 9.71 -11.25
N GLU A 45 16.85 10.04 -11.12
CA GLU A 45 17.95 9.52 -11.97
C GLU A 45 17.59 9.62 -13.47
N LEU A 46 17.26 10.83 -13.93
CA LEU A 46 16.79 11.12 -15.28
C LEU A 46 17.68 12.12 -16.01
N ILE A 47 18.05 13.22 -15.34
CA ILE A 47 18.66 14.37 -16.02
C ILE A 47 20.04 14.06 -16.60
N GLU A 48 20.78 13.14 -16.02
CA GLU A 48 22.08 12.65 -16.48
C GLU A 48 22.02 11.96 -17.85
N HIS A 49 20.85 11.46 -18.24
CA HIS A 49 20.61 10.85 -19.56
C HIS A 49 20.31 11.88 -20.66
N LEU A 50 20.02 13.13 -20.29
CA LEU A 50 19.74 14.22 -21.21
C LEU A 50 21.05 14.88 -21.72
N THR A 51 21.03 15.33 -22.95
CA THR A 51 22.09 16.28 -23.37
C THR A 51 21.88 17.64 -22.68
N LEU A 52 22.91 18.46 -22.57
CA LEU A 52 22.75 19.79 -21.95
C LEU A 52 21.69 20.67 -22.64
N PRO A 53 21.56 20.70 -23.99
CA PRO A 53 20.43 21.37 -24.63
C PRO A 53 19.07 20.80 -24.29
N ASP A 54 18.96 19.46 -24.18
CA ASP A 54 17.70 18.81 -23.76
C ASP A 54 17.35 19.11 -22.29
N LEU A 55 18.35 19.26 -21.44
CA LEU A 55 18.17 19.66 -20.04
C LEU A 55 17.63 21.09 -19.91
N GLU A 56 18.04 22.01 -20.80
CA GLU A 56 17.47 23.37 -20.86
C GLU A 56 15.97 23.31 -21.26
N LEU A 57 15.64 22.49 -22.26
CA LEU A 57 14.24 22.25 -22.65
C LEU A 57 13.43 21.60 -21.55
N PHE A 58 13.97 20.57 -20.90
CA PHE A 58 13.38 19.92 -19.72
C PHE A 58 13.08 20.95 -18.62
N SER A 59 14.06 21.82 -18.29
CA SER A 59 13.86 22.85 -17.27
C SER A 59 12.72 23.81 -17.67
N SER A 60 12.68 24.23 -18.94
CA SER A 60 11.59 25.06 -19.47
C SER A 60 10.23 24.39 -19.42
N VAL A 61 10.16 23.07 -19.68
CA VAL A 61 8.91 22.31 -19.62
C VAL A 61 8.46 22.13 -18.20
N VAL A 62 9.30 21.59 -17.31
CA VAL A 62 8.91 21.25 -15.95
C VAL A 62 8.66 22.49 -15.10
N PHE A 63 9.63 23.41 -15.05
CA PHE A 63 9.54 24.57 -14.17
C PHE A 63 8.82 25.76 -14.81
N GLY A 64 8.90 25.91 -16.15
CA GLY A 64 8.29 27.02 -16.87
C GLY A 64 6.85 26.77 -17.31
N TYR A 65 6.56 25.59 -17.87
CA TYR A 65 5.25 25.26 -18.45
C TYR A 65 4.35 24.48 -17.50
N MET A 66 4.81 23.33 -16.95
CA MET A 66 4.00 22.52 -16.01
C MET A 66 3.80 23.24 -14.68
N ARG A 67 4.84 23.89 -14.16
CA ARG A 67 4.83 24.76 -12.96
C ARG A 67 4.20 24.11 -11.73
N PRO A 68 4.58 22.87 -11.35
CA PRO A 68 4.03 22.25 -10.15
C PRO A 68 4.40 23.05 -8.88
N ALA A 69 3.71 22.81 -7.77
CA ALA A 69 4.05 23.43 -6.50
C ALA A 69 5.42 22.97 -6.00
N SER A 70 5.75 21.70 -6.23
CA SER A 70 7.02 21.10 -5.83
C SER A 70 7.62 20.26 -6.94
N VAL A 71 8.97 20.25 -7.04
CA VAL A 71 9.71 19.36 -7.93
C VAL A 71 10.82 18.68 -7.12
N ILE A 72 10.99 17.38 -7.32
CA ILE A 72 12.11 16.62 -6.77
C ILE A 72 12.95 16.12 -7.94
N VAL A 73 14.23 16.42 -7.94
CA VAL A 73 15.18 15.94 -8.95
C VAL A 73 16.32 15.23 -8.25
N SER A 74 16.60 13.98 -8.63
CA SER A 74 17.82 13.30 -8.22
C SER A 74 18.71 13.01 -9.42
N THR A 75 20.02 12.93 -9.16
CA THR A 75 21.05 12.57 -10.14
C THR A 75 22.28 12.02 -9.42
N PRO A 76 23.10 11.16 -10.05
CA PRO A 76 24.34 10.68 -9.46
C PRO A 76 25.27 11.83 -9.05
N ASN A 77 25.95 11.64 -7.93
CA ASN A 77 27.00 12.54 -7.51
C ASN A 77 28.36 11.98 -7.91
N SER A 78 29.03 12.61 -8.87
CA SER A 78 30.34 12.16 -9.39
C SER A 78 31.46 12.15 -8.32
N GLU A 79 31.35 12.98 -7.28
CA GLU A 79 32.34 12.97 -6.18
C GLU A 79 32.33 11.65 -5.40
N PHE A 80 31.16 10.95 -5.37
CA PHE A 80 31.00 9.66 -4.70
C PHE A 80 31.61 8.51 -5.52
N ASN A 81 31.81 8.66 -6.83
CA ASN A 81 32.25 7.61 -7.74
C ASN A 81 33.58 6.97 -7.33
N LYS A 82 34.47 7.72 -6.68
CA LYS A 82 35.73 7.19 -6.14
C LYS A 82 35.57 6.12 -5.04
N LEU A 83 34.38 6.01 -4.45
CA LEU A 83 34.04 4.96 -3.47
C LEU A 83 33.46 3.71 -4.11
N LEU A 84 33.13 3.74 -5.39
CA LEU A 84 32.51 2.62 -6.11
C LEU A 84 33.62 1.72 -6.67
N PRO A 85 33.72 0.45 -6.20
CA PRO A 85 34.79 -0.45 -6.62
C PRO A 85 34.74 -0.75 -8.12
N GLY A 86 35.89 -0.59 -8.80
CA GLY A 86 36.04 -0.94 -10.22
C GLY A 86 35.39 0.04 -11.21
N LEU A 87 34.78 1.11 -10.75
CA LEU A 87 34.17 2.08 -11.64
C LEU A 87 35.24 2.89 -12.40
N THR A 88 35.14 2.91 -13.73
CA THR A 88 35.95 3.75 -14.63
C THR A 88 35.01 4.55 -15.54
N GLY A 89 35.01 5.87 -15.39
CA GLY A 89 34.09 6.76 -16.13
C GLY A 89 32.77 6.98 -15.41
N PHE A 90 31.69 7.07 -16.18
CA PHE A 90 30.33 7.22 -15.63
C PHE A 90 29.81 5.90 -15.06
N ARG A 91 28.80 5.98 -14.17
CA ARG A 91 28.15 4.81 -13.58
C ARG A 91 27.39 3.98 -14.59
N HIS A 92 26.86 4.61 -15.61
CA HIS A 92 26.12 3.97 -16.69
C HIS A 92 26.60 4.49 -18.05
N SER A 93 26.61 3.62 -19.07
CA SER A 93 27.06 3.96 -20.42
C SER A 93 26.18 5.01 -21.10
N ASP A 94 24.93 5.15 -20.67
CA ASP A 94 23.93 6.06 -21.23
C ASP A 94 23.99 7.46 -20.63
N HIS A 95 24.74 7.66 -19.55
CA HIS A 95 24.92 8.98 -18.96
C HIS A 95 25.64 9.90 -19.93
N LYS A 96 25.12 11.10 -20.11
CA LYS A 96 25.72 12.15 -20.90
C LYS A 96 26.64 13.04 -20.06
N PHE A 97 26.37 13.10 -18.75
CA PHE A 97 27.17 13.75 -17.73
C PHE A 97 26.91 13.14 -16.36
N GLU A 98 27.82 13.35 -15.43
CA GLU A 98 27.61 13.14 -14.00
C GLU A 98 28.19 14.33 -13.27
N TRP A 99 27.33 15.10 -12.63
CA TRP A 99 27.73 16.32 -11.96
C TRP A 99 28.24 16.09 -10.55
N ASN A 100 29.22 16.89 -10.14
CA ASN A 100 29.53 17.07 -8.73
C ASN A 100 28.49 17.98 -8.04
N ARG A 101 28.56 18.07 -6.72
CA ARG A 101 27.61 18.88 -5.91
C ARG A 101 27.57 20.36 -6.32
N SER A 102 28.70 20.94 -6.70
CA SER A 102 28.78 22.35 -7.12
C SER A 102 28.09 22.59 -8.46
N GLU A 103 28.28 21.69 -9.41
CA GLU A 103 27.67 21.77 -10.75
C GLU A 103 26.15 21.60 -10.65
N PHE A 104 25.67 20.58 -9.90
CA PHE A 104 24.25 20.38 -9.69
C PHE A 104 23.59 21.59 -9.00
N ARG A 105 24.22 22.11 -7.94
CA ARG A 105 23.73 23.33 -7.25
C ARG A 105 23.69 24.54 -8.17
N SER A 106 24.68 24.72 -9.01
CA SER A 106 24.74 25.85 -9.96
C SER A 106 23.56 25.80 -10.93
N TRP A 107 23.30 24.66 -11.54
CA TRP A 107 22.14 24.46 -12.40
C TRP A 107 20.83 24.69 -11.62
N ALA A 108 20.67 24.10 -10.45
CA ALA A 108 19.45 24.21 -9.65
C ALA A 108 19.16 25.67 -9.26
N LEU A 109 20.17 26.42 -8.83
CA LEU A 109 20.00 27.82 -8.48
C LEU A 109 19.66 28.69 -9.70
N GLN A 110 20.20 28.37 -10.88
CA GLN A 110 19.82 29.06 -12.11
C GLN A 110 18.34 28.78 -12.45
N VAL A 111 17.89 27.55 -12.35
CA VAL A 111 16.46 27.17 -12.49
C VAL A 111 15.58 27.96 -11.51
N CYS A 112 16.00 28.06 -10.25
CA CYS A 112 15.28 28.85 -9.24
C CYS A 112 15.12 30.32 -9.64
N LEU A 113 16.18 30.92 -10.14
CA LEU A 113 16.17 32.33 -10.61
C LEU A 113 15.26 32.51 -11.81
N ASP A 114 15.34 31.62 -12.80
CA ASP A 114 14.63 31.75 -14.07
C ASP A 114 13.13 31.52 -13.94
N TYR A 115 12.71 30.62 -13.03
CA TYR A 115 11.32 30.16 -12.95
C TYR A 115 10.61 30.48 -11.61
N GLY A 116 11.29 31.12 -10.66
CA GLY A 116 10.67 31.53 -9.37
C GLY A 116 10.46 30.40 -8.39
N TYR A 117 11.46 29.56 -8.22
CA TYR A 117 11.53 28.50 -7.21
C TYR A 117 12.62 28.83 -6.18
N GLU A 118 12.56 28.12 -5.07
CA GLU A 118 13.67 27.95 -4.13
C GLU A 118 14.05 26.46 -4.07
N ALA A 119 15.29 26.15 -3.70
CA ALA A 119 15.76 24.77 -3.65
C ALA A 119 16.48 24.44 -2.35
N GLU A 120 16.13 23.29 -1.78
CA GLU A 120 16.88 22.62 -0.72
C GLU A 120 17.63 21.43 -1.29
N PHE A 121 18.78 21.10 -0.67
CA PHE A 121 19.64 20.02 -1.17
C PHE A 121 19.87 18.98 -0.11
N THR A 122 19.66 17.72 -0.50
CA THR A 122 19.88 16.53 0.32
C THR A 122 20.44 15.41 -0.57
N GLY A 123 20.35 14.16 -0.15
CA GLY A 123 20.76 13.00 -0.97
C GLY A 123 20.44 11.69 -0.28
N VAL A 124 20.76 10.62 -0.98
CA VAL A 124 20.65 9.23 -0.48
C VAL A 124 21.96 8.47 -0.71
N GLY A 125 22.18 7.42 0.09
CA GLY A 125 23.41 6.65 0.02
C GLY A 125 24.57 7.40 0.71
N GLU A 126 24.62 7.37 2.04
CA GLU A 126 25.68 8.02 2.81
C GLU A 126 27.03 7.31 2.60
N ALA A 127 28.08 8.12 2.52
CA ALA A 127 29.44 7.64 2.57
C ALA A 127 29.84 7.22 3.99
N PRO A 128 30.92 6.44 4.18
CA PRO A 128 31.52 6.25 5.49
C PRO A 128 31.77 7.60 6.18
N GLN A 129 31.51 7.67 7.49
CA GLN A 129 31.49 8.93 8.25
C GLN A 129 32.72 9.82 8.03
N GLU A 130 33.91 9.24 7.90
CA GLU A 130 35.17 9.97 7.67
C GLU A 130 35.26 10.60 6.26
N GLN A 131 34.47 10.14 5.32
CA GLN A 131 34.47 10.56 3.90
C GLN A 131 33.23 11.35 3.51
N GLN A 132 32.17 11.35 4.33
CA GLN A 132 30.89 11.98 4.05
C GLN A 132 31.04 13.47 3.69
N GLU A 133 31.86 14.22 4.41
CA GLU A 133 32.08 15.64 4.14
C GLU A 133 32.75 15.85 2.77
N SER A 134 33.69 14.98 2.39
CA SER A 134 34.47 15.11 1.17
C SER A 134 33.73 14.68 -0.09
N VAL A 135 32.87 13.66 -0.01
CA VAL A 135 32.17 13.09 -1.18
C VAL A 135 30.65 13.29 -1.17
N GLY A 136 30.05 13.51 0.00
CA GLY A 136 28.60 13.67 0.14
C GLY A 136 27.85 12.36 -0.05
N PHE A 137 26.61 12.47 -0.51
CA PHE A 137 25.72 11.34 -0.81
C PHE A 137 26.05 10.68 -2.14
N CYS A 138 25.66 9.42 -2.29
CA CYS A 138 25.79 8.68 -3.55
C CYS A 138 24.97 9.34 -4.66
N SER A 139 23.69 9.56 -4.44
CA SER A 139 22.85 10.39 -5.32
C SER A 139 22.48 11.68 -4.60
N GLN A 140 22.59 12.78 -5.31
CA GLN A 140 22.25 14.12 -4.82
C GLN A 140 20.82 14.47 -5.23
N ILE A 141 20.10 15.15 -4.34
CA ILE A 141 18.69 15.49 -4.51
C ILE A 141 18.49 16.99 -4.33
N GLY A 142 17.79 17.59 -5.27
CA GLY A 142 17.24 18.94 -5.18
C GLY A 142 15.73 18.88 -4.95
N VAL A 143 15.25 19.52 -3.91
CA VAL A 143 13.82 19.70 -3.62
C VAL A 143 13.47 21.16 -3.90
N PHE A 144 12.67 21.37 -4.93
CA PHE A 144 12.28 22.70 -5.38
C PHE A 144 10.87 23.03 -4.93
N GLN A 145 10.68 24.23 -4.39
CA GLN A 145 9.39 24.76 -3.99
C GLN A 145 9.10 26.06 -4.76
N ARG A 146 7.92 26.15 -5.36
CA ARG A 146 7.53 27.35 -6.10
C ARG A 146 7.20 28.48 -5.15
N LEU A 147 7.85 29.64 -5.33
CA LEU A 147 7.70 30.80 -4.44
C LEU A 147 6.38 31.55 -4.63
N ASN A 148 5.87 31.63 -5.88
CA ASN A 148 4.71 32.43 -6.19
C ASN A 148 3.70 31.67 -7.04
N VAL A 149 2.42 31.81 -6.69
CA VAL A 149 1.30 31.43 -7.57
C VAL A 149 1.13 32.55 -8.58
N LEU A 150 1.84 32.50 -9.69
CA LEU A 150 1.57 33.42 -10.81
C LEU A 150 0.26 32.97 -11.48
N PRO A 151 -0.56 33.92 -11.96
CA PRO A 151 -1.76 33.56 -12.71
C PRO A 151 -1.40 32.67 -13.89
N ASP A 152 -2.27 31.71 -14.16
CA ASP A 152 -2.14 30.82 -15.31
C ASP A 152 -2.07 31.69 -16.57
N ARG A 153 -1.03 31.52 -17.36
CA ARG A 153 -0.97 32.19 -18.66
C ARG A 153 -1.88 31.41 -19.60
N ASP A 154 -2.61 32.12 -20.44
CA ASP A 154 -3.32 31.53 -21.59
C ASP A 154 -2.25 31.02 -22.58
N GLU A 155 -1.65 29.87 -22.26
CA GLU A 155 -0.74 29.16 -23.15
C GLU A 155 -1.54 28.20 -24.03
N GLU A 156 -1.15 28.10 -25.28
CA GLU A 156 -1.75 27.20 -26.26
C GLU A 156 -1.73 25.77 -25.72
N GLU A 157 -2.89 25.10 -25.73
CA GLU A 157 -3.02 23.71 -25.34
C GLU A 157 -2.35 22.80 -26.38
N VAL A 158 -1.21 22.25 -26.03
CA VAL A 158 -0.45 21.31 -26.87
C VAL A 158 -0.56 19.92 -26.26
N PHE A 159 -0.83 18.93 -27.10
CA PHE A 159 -0.92 17.51 -26.72
C PHE A 159 0.12 16.71 -27.51
N SER A 160 1.31 16.58 -26.95
CA SER A 160 2.44 15.92 -27.62
C SER A 160 2.62 14.46 -27.20
N TYR A 161 2.03 14.06 -26.05
CA TYR A 161 2.20 12.73 -25.52
C TYR A 161 1.07 11.79 -25.95
N THR A 162 1.36 10.51 -26.09
CA THR A 162 0.38 9.47 -26.34
C THR A 162 -0.04 8.85 -25.01
N LEU A 163 -1.35 8.82 -24.72
CA LEU A 163 -1.87 8.07 -23.60
C LEU A 163 -1.78 6.58 -23.93
N VAL A 164 -0.99 5.83 -23.14
CA VAL A 164 -0.75 4.39 -23.35
C VAL A 164 -1.67 3.54 -22.48
N TYR A 165 -1.94 4.01 -21.26
CA TYR A 165 -2.75 3.29 -20.28
C TYR A 165 -3.43 4.28 -19.34
N SER A 166 -4.66 3.94 -18.90
CA SER A 166 -5.41 4.71 -17.93
C SER A 166 -6.18 3.76 -17.02
N VAL A 167 -6.16 4.01 -15.72
CA VAL A 167 -6.91 3.24 -14.73
C VAL A 167 -7.52 4.13 -13.67
N ASN A 168 -8.79 3.86 -13.36
CA ASN A 168 -9.49 4.42 -12.22
C ASN A 168 -9.65 3.34 -11.16
N TYR A 169 -9.18 3.65 -9.95
CA TYR A 169 -9.37 2.74 -8.82
C TYR A 169 -10.78 2.89 -8.24
N PRO A 170 -11.34 1.82 -7.65
CA PRO A 170 -12.64 1.89 -7.02
C PRO A 170 -12.63 2.90 -5.85
N THR A 171 -13.74 3.60 -5.68
CA THR A 171 -13.92 4.60 -4.60
C THR A 171 -15.11 4.24 -3.73
N LEU A 172 -15.06 4.61 -2.44
CA LEU A 172 -16.17 4.47 -1.49
C LEU A 172 -17.37 5.38 -1.82
N ARG A 173 -17.26 6.26 -2.81
CA ARG A 173 -18.41 7.02 -3.35
C ARG A 173 -19.33 6.14 -4.19
N ASP A 174 -18.84 5.02 -4.71
CA ASP A 174 -19.67 4.00 -5.35
C ASP A 174 -20.31 3.09 -4.30
N ASN A 175 -21.65 3.02 -4.31
CA ASN A 175 -22.42 2.25 -3.33
C ASN A 175 -22.07 0.76 -3.33
N ASN A 176 -21.75 0.15 -4.49
CA ASN A 176 -21.39 -1.26 -4.57
C ASN A 176 -20.02 -1.51 -3.94
N THR A 177 -19.08 -0.61 -4.18
CA THR A 177 -17.75 -0.64 -3.56
C THR A 177 -17.85 -0.47 -2.05
N LEU A 178 -18.62 0.52 -1.58
CA LEU A 178 -18.85 0.76 -0.16
C LEU A 178 -19.49 -0.46 0.52
N LEU A 179 -20.54 -1.02 -0.07
CA LEU A 179 -21.20 -2.22 0.47
C LEU A 179 -20.26 -3.42 0.52
N ARG A 180 -19.49 -3.66 -0.52
CA ARG A 180 -18.51 -4.75 -0.54
C ARG A 180 -17.48 -4.61 0.58
N VAL A 181 -16.92 -3.42 0.77
CA VAL A 181 -15.95 -3.14 1.84
C VAL A 181 -16.60 -3.28 3.21
N LEU A 182 -17.79 -2.70 3.40
CA LEU A 182 -18.53 -2.78 4.66
C LEU A 182 -18.84 -4.24 5.04
N VAL A 183 -19.35 -5.05 4.11
CA VAL A 183 -19.67 -6.46 4.34
C VAL A 183 -18.42 -7.25 4.70
N SER A 184 -17.32 -7.02 3.98
CA SER A 184 -16.03 -7.67 4.26
C SER A 184 -15.52 -7.35 5.67
N GLU A 185 -15.58 -6.08 6.10
CA GLU A 185 -15.19 -5.68 7.46
C GLU A 185 -16.10 -6.29 8.53
N VAL A 186 -17.41 -6.28 8.28
CA VAL A 186 -18.39 -6.87 9.22
C VAL A 186 -18.15 -8.36 9.41
N LEU A 187 -17.97 -9.12 8.33
CA LEU A 187 -17.72 -10.56 8.39
C LEU A 187 -16.38 -10.88 9.06
N TYR A 188 -15.34 -10.14 8.71
CA TYR A 188 -14.02 -10.32 9.32
C TYR A 188 -14.06 -10.11 10.84
N TRP A 189 -14.60 -8.98 11.29
CA TRP A 189 -14.64 -8.66 12.72
C TRP A 189 -15.61 -9.56 13.50
N ALA A 190 -16.71 -9.99 12.87
CA ALA A 190 -17.62 -10.96 13.47
C ALA A 190 -16.93 -12.32 13.70
N GLU A 191 -16.12 -12.76 12.74
CA GLU A 191 -15.32 -13.98 12.87
C GLU A 191 -14.26 -13.84 13.96
N GLN A 192 -13.57 -12.71 14.03
CA GLN A 192 -12.58 -12.44 15.09
C GLN A 192 -13.24 -12.44 16.49
N MET A 193 -14.42 -11.83 16.62
CA MET A 193 -15.15 -11.81 17.89
C MET A 193 -15.62 -13.22 18.29
N LYS A 194 -16.10 -14.02 17.32
CA LYS A 194 -16.47 -15.44 17.56
C LYS A 194 -15.26 -16.24 18.04
N ASN A 195 -14.12 -16.14 17.35
CA ASN A 195 -12.92 -16.92 17.67
C ASN A 195 -12.40 -16.57 19.07
N ARG A 196 -12.33 -15.27 19.39
CA ARG A 196 -11.95 -14.83 20.73
C ARG A 196 -12.87 -15.38 21.81
N TRP A 197 -14.17 -15.32 21.59
CA TRP A 197 -15.14 -15.88 22.55
C TRP A 197 -14.98 -17.40 22.70
N MET A 198 -14.73 -18.13 21.61
CA MET A 198 -14.47 -19.57 21.65
C MET A 198 -13.20 -19.90 22.47
N GLU A 199 -12.13 -19.12 22.32
CA GLU A 199 -10.90 -19.27 23.12
C GLU A 199 -11.14 -19.00 24.61
N GLU A 200 -11.90 -17.98 24.95
CA GLU A 200 -12.24 -17.65 26.33
C GLU A 200 -13.10 -18.76 27.01
N THR A 201 -13.98 -19.43 26.25
CA THR A 201 -14.82 -20.51 26.76
C THR A 201 -14.08 -21.86 26.87
N THR A 202 -13.07 -22.11 26.02
CA THR A 202 -12.27 -23.35 26.05
C THR A 202 -11.03 -23.26 26.94
N GLY A 203 -10.53 -22.03 27.25
CA GLY A 203 -9.32 -21.76 28.02
C GLY A 203 -9.47 -21.88 29.56
N GLY A 204 -10.56 -22.43 30.09
CA GLY A 204 -10.84 -22.53 31.53
C GLY A 204 -10.01 -23.55 32.32
N THR A 205 -8.82 -24.02 31.87
CA THR A 205 -7.87 -24.76 32.73
C THR A 205 -6.45 -24.73 32.17
N THR A 206 -5.54 -24.18 32.96
CA THR A 206 -4.07 -24.21 32.98
C THR A 206 -3.37 -22.94 32.48
N GLY A 207 -2.87 -22.21 33.48
CA GLY A 207 -1.86 -21.16 33.24
C GLY A 207 -0.52 -21.77 32.84
N VAL A 208 0.18 -21.14 31.95
CA VAL A 208 1.61 -20.75 31.97
C VAL A 208 1.90 -20.02 30.67
N LEU A 209 2.41 -18.79 30.77
CA LEU A 209 2.97 -18.00 29.68
C LEU A 209 4.31 -18.56 29.20
N PRO A 210 4.63 -18.46 27.92
CA PRO A 210 5.96 -18.00 27.58
C PRO A 210 5.96 -16.74 26.67
N HIS A 211 6.83 -15.83 27.06
CA HIS A 211 7.21 -14.64 26.30
C HIS A 211 7.79 -14.99 24.93
N SER A 212 7.34 -14.32 23.90
CA SER A 212 8.19 -13.91 22.79
C SER A 212 7.73 -12.54 22.29
N GLN A 213 8.64 -11.59 22.39
CA GLN A 213 8.53 -10.21 21.92
C GLN A 213 8.66 -10.21 20.39
N THR A 214 7.74 -9.60 19.70
CA THR A 214 7.92 -8.69 18.57
C THR A 214 6.60 -8.62 17.80
N GLU A 215 6.05 -7.44 17.66
CA GLU A 215 4.82 -6.97 16.99
C GLU A 215 3.73 -6.45 17.95
N GLN A 216 4.12 -5.46 18.77
CA GLN A 216 3.18 -4.73 19.61
C GLN A 216 3.38 -3.23 19.42
N GLN A 217 2.76 -2.63 18.43
CA GLN A 217 2.62 -1.16 18.45
C GLN A 217 1.26 -0.61 17.95
N GLU A 218 0.37 -1.40 17.37
CA GLU A 218 -0.95 -0.90 16.94
C GLU A 218 -2.17 -1.50 17.67
N GLN A 219 -2.00 -2.50 18.53
CA GLN A 219 -3.13 -3.15 19.23
C GLN A 219 -3.43 -2.59 20.63
N SER A 220 -2.62 -1.68 21.16
CA SER A 220 -2.75 -1.21 22.55
C SER A 220 -3.90 -0.25 22.82
N ALA A 221 -4.54 0.31 21.83
CA ALA A 221 -5.63 1.30 22.02
C ALA A 221 -7.03 0.70 22.16
N CYS A 222 -7.24 -0.57 21.82
CA CYS A 222 -8.55 -1.22 21.82
C CYS A 222 -8.87 -2.08 23.06
N THR A 223 -7.89 -2.40 23.88
CA THR A 223 -8.05 -3.39 24.97
C THR A 223 -8.71 -2.84 26.25
N GLU A 224 -8.79 -1.51 26.40
CA GLU A 224 -9.31 -0.91 27.65
C GLU A 224 -10.81 -0.61 27.70
N ARG A 225 -11.59 -0.91 26.65
CA ARG A 225 -13.02 -0.56 26.58
C ARG A 225 -14.01 -1.73 26.75
N LEU A 226 -13.56 -2.92 27.11
CA LEU A 226 -14.42 -4.10 27.24
C LEU A 226 -14.89 -4.42 28.67
N ASN A 227 -14.75 -3.50 29.63
CA ASN A 227 -15.37 -3.63 30.94
C ASN A 227 -16.70 -2.90 30.99
N CYS A 228 -17.79 -3.57 30.67
CA CYS A 228 -19.15 -3.15 31.06
C CYS A 228 -19.52 -3.85 32.36
N PRO A 229 -19.92 -3.11 33.42
CA PRO A 229 -20.47 -3.71 34.62
C PRO A 229 -21.97 -3.98 34.45
N GLY A 230 -22.40 -5.20 34.70
CA GLY A 230 -23.80 -5.58 34.69
C GLY A 230 -23.99 -6.93 35.34
N GLU A 231 -24.52 -6.90 36.57
CA GLU A 231 -24.82 -8.02 37.46
C GLU A 231 -25.79 -9.03 36.85
N GLY A 232 -25.53 -10.34 37.03
CA GLY A 232 -26.44 -11.45 36.79
C GLY A 232 -25.71 -12.68 36.31
N GLU A 233 -25.44 -13.63 37.19
CA GLU A 233 -25.00 -14.97 36.86
C GLU A 233 -26.15 -15.78 36.22
N GLU A 234 -26.43 -15.52 34.94
CA GLU A 234 -27.05 -16.50 34.04
C GLU A 234 -25.94 -16.96 33.09
N SER A 235 -25.87 -18.29 32.90
CA SER A 235 -24.80 -18.94 32.14
C SER A 235 -24.57 -18.23 30.79
N THR A 236 -23.42 -17.65 30.62
CA THR A 236 -23.02 -16.83 29.44
C THR A 236 -23.07 -17.63 28.12
N GLU A 237 -23.15 -18.95 28.16
CA GLU A 237 -23.28 -19.82 26.98
C GLU A 237 -24.57 -19.60 26.18
N SER A 238 -25.69 -19.28 26.82
CA SER A 238 -26.99 -19.15 26.14
C SER A 238 -27.16 -17.82 25.38
N LEU A 239 -26.36 -16.83 25.69
CA LEU A 239 -26.42 -15.48 25.07
C LEU A 239 -25.73 -15.40 23.70
N TRP A 240 -24.78 -16.28 23.44
CA TRP A 240 -23.89 -16.19 22.25
C TRP A 240 -24.09 -17.32 21.24
N THR A 241 -24.87 -18.38 21.60
CA THR A 241 -25.11 -19.50 20.69
C THR A 241 -26.60 -19.74 20.46
N LYS A 242 -26.97 -19.99 19.22
CA LYS A 242 -28.31 -20.36 18.80
C LYS A 242 -28.25 -21.60 17.92
N ASP A 243 -28.95 -22.68 18.34
CA ASP A 243 -29.11 -23.87 17.52
C ASP A 243 -30.25 -23.66 16.52
N GLN A 244 -30.01 -23.92 15.24
CA GLN A 244 -31.02 -23.92 14.18
C GLN A 244 -30.96 -25.27 13.45
N GLU A 245 -32.10 -25.96 13.37
CA GLU A 245 -32.25 -27.10 12.48
C GLU A 245 -32.54 -26.65 11.05
N GLU A 246 -31.58 -26.84 10.15
CA GLU A 246 -31.79 -26.81 8.72
C GLU A 246 -31.52 -28.21 8.16
N SER A 247 -32.55 -28.86 7.66
CA SER A 247 -32.42 -30.10 6.88
C SER A 247 -31.72 -31.30 7.61
N GLY A 248 -31.98 -31.48 8.92
CA GLY A 248 -31.48 -32.65 9.66
C GLY A 248 -30.04 -32.53 10.17
N THR A 249 -29.38 -31.39 10.00
CA THR A 249 -28.06 -31.10 10.58
C THR A 249 -28.19 -29.99 11.59
N LEU A 250 -27.77 -30.23 12.84
CA LEU A 250 -27.75 -29.22 13.90
C LEU A 250 -26.61 -28.24 13.60
N ASN A 251 -26.94 -27.04 13.08
CA ASN A 251 -25.93 -25.99 12.85
C ASN A 251 -25.88 -25.05 14.06
N ARG A 252 -24.72 -24.95 14.67
CA ARG A 252 -24.43 -24.03 15.77
C ARG A 252 -23.96 -22.68 15.24
N PHE A 253 -24.59 -21.58 15.67
CA PHE A 253 -24.24 -20.24 15.29
C PHE A 253 -23.85 -19.42 16.50
N ALA A 254 -22.74 -18.67 16.38
CA ALA A 254 -22.41 -17.60 17.30
C ALA A 254 -23.22 -16.35 16.92
N VAL A 255 -23.81 -15.73 17.94
CA VAL A 255 -24.64 -14.51 17.78
C VAL A 255 -23.80 -13.29 18.11
N VAL A 256 -23.41 -12.50 17.09
CA VAL A 256 -22.59 -11.31 17.26
C VAL A 256 -23.45 -10.05 17.11
N PRO A 257 -23.70 -9.28 18.19
CA PRO A 257 -24.53 -8.08 18.13
C PRO A 257 -23.95 -7.02 17.19
N LEU A 258 -24.76 -6.47 16.29
CA LEU A 258 -24.34 -5.38 15.40
C LEU A 258 -23.87 -4.14 16.16
N ALA A 259 -24.46 -3.87 17.33
CA ALA A 259 -24.03 -2.77 18.19
C ALA A 259 -22.59 -2.98 18.72
N ALA A 260 -22.20 -4.22 19.01
CA ALA A 260 -20.84 -4.53 19.43
C ALA A 260 -19.84 -4.34 18.28
N LEU A 261 -20.15 -4.83 17.07
CA LEU A 261 -19.34 -4.63 15.87
C LEU A 261 -19.17 -3.14 15.56
N TRP A 262 -20.25 -2.39 15.60
CA TRP A 262 -20.25 -0.94 15.32
C TRP A 262 -19.43 -0.15 16.33
N SER A 263 -19.48 -0.51 17.60
CA SER A 263 -18.72 0.16 18.67
C SER A 263 -17.26 -0.26 18.70
N PHE A 264 -16.96 -1.51 18.32
CA PHE A 264 -15.62 -2.05 18.37
C PHE A 264 -14.77 -1.65 17.16
N CYS A 265 -15.35 -1.59 15.96
CA CYS A 265 -14.63 -1.28 14.73
C CYS A 265 -14.94 0.14 14.22
N PRO A 266 -14.00 1.10 14.35
CA PRO A 266 -14.20 2.48 13.87
C PRO A 266 -14.51 2.55 12.38
N LYS A 267 -13.94 1.66 11.56
CA LYS A 267 -14.17 1.61 10.11
C LYS A 267 -15.61 1.22 9.76
N ILE A 268 -16.21 0.28 10.49
CA ILE A 268 -17.63 -0.08 10.31
C ILE A 268 -18.51 1.12 10.69
N ALA A 269 -18.17 1.83 11.77
CA ALA A 269 -18.89 3.02 12.19
C ALA A 269 -18.79 4.15 11.15
N GLU A 270 -17.62 4.39 10.61
CA GLU A 270 -17.36 5.39 9.54
C GLU A 270 -18.15 5.06 8.27
N LEU A 271 -18.03 3.83 7.74
CA LEU A 271 -18.68 3.41 6.50
C LEU A 271 -20.20 3.40 6.59
N SER A 272 -20.76 3.05 7.74
CA SER A 272 -22.21 3.00 7.95
C SER A 272 -22.83 4.30 8.48
N GLY A 273 -22.05 5.14 9.15
CA GLY A 273 -22.47 6.38 9.79
C GLY A 273 -23.27 6.19 11.08
N ASN A 274 -24.20 5.23 11.13
CA ASN A 274 -24.96 4.88 12.33
C ASN A 274 -25.46 3.43 12.29
N LEU A 275 -25.84 2.90 13.47
CA LEU A 275 -26.27 1.52 13.63
C LEU A 275 -27.53 1.17 12.81
N SER A 276 -28.48 2.07 12.68
CA SER A 276 -29.72 1.85 11.90
C SER A 276 -29.40 1.71 10.41
N ASN A 277 -28.47 2.51 9.91
CA ASN A 277 -28.00 2.43 8.53
C ASN A 277 -27.16 1.16 8.30
N LEU A 278 -26.30 0.79 9.25
CA LEU A 278 -25.57 -0.49 9.19
C LEU A 278 -26.53 -1.67 9.00
N ARG A 279 -27.56 -1.76 9.84
CA ARG A 279 -28.59 -2.79 9.72
C ARG A 279 -29.29 -2.77 8.35
N ARG A 280 -29.68 -1.59 7.86
CA ARG A 280 -30.32 -1.43 6.55
C ARG A 280 -29.43 -1.88 5.40
N LEU A 281 -28.12 -1.59 5.46
CA LEU A 281 -27.15 -1.94 4.43
C LEU A 281 -26.84 -3.46 4.40
N LEU A 282 -26.97 -4.14 5.54
CA LEU A 282 -26.66 -5.56 5.66
C LEU A 282 -27.83 -6.49 5.36
N VAL A 283 -29.09 -6.00 5.48
CA VAL A 283 -30.29 -6.87 5.40
C VAL A 283 -30.44 -7.59 4.06
N ASP A 284 -30.03 -6.95 2.96
CA ASP A 284 -30.15 -7.49 1.61
C ASP A 284 -28.86 -8.15 1.10
N GLN A 285 -27.86 -8.35 1.99
CA GLN A 285 -26.59 -8.93 1.59
C GLN A 285 -26.61 -10.47 1.70
N PRO A 286 -26.44 -11.22 0.59
CA PRO A 286 -26.57 -12.67 0.58
C PRO A 286 -25.51 -13.39 1.43
N GLN A 287 -24.38 -12.74 1.71
CA GLN A 287 -23.27 -13.25 2.51
C GLN A 287 -23.50 -13.07 4.02
N VAL A 288 -24.52 -12.29 4.42
CA VAL A 288 -24.77 -11.88 5.78
C VAL A 288 -26.04 -12.55 6.28
N LYS A 289 -25.94 -13.39 7.33
CA LYS A 289 -27.09 -13.98 7.98
C LYS A 289 -27.39 -13.19 9.26
N LEU A 290 -28.50 -12.46 9.28
CA LEU A 290 -28.94 -11.72 10.47
C LEU A 290 -29.92 -12.52 11.31
N SER A 291 -30.00 -12.19 12.62
CA SER A 291 -31.05 -12.66 13.53
C SER A 291 -32.45 -12.19 13.05
N GLN A 292 -33.53 -12.83 13.52
CA GLN A 292 -34.89 -12.52 13.09
C GLN A 292 -35.28 -11.06 13.31
N ASP A 293 -34.77 -10.46 14.37
CA ASP A 293 -34.98 -9.05 14.69
C ASP A 293 -33.97 -8.14 13.99
N GLY A 294 -32.98 -8.69 13.28
CA GLY A 294 -31.92 -7.97 12.58
C GLY A 294 -30.95 -7.22 13.50
N SER A 295 -30.85 -7.56 14.77
CA SER A 295 -29.98 -6.89 15.74
C SER A 295 -28.57 -7.50 15.82
N ALA A 296 -28.40 -8.72 15.33
CA ALA A 296 -27.18 -9.49 15.43
C ALA A 296 -26.84 -10.24 14.12
N LEU A 297 -25.57 -10.52 13.94
CA LEU A 297 -25.03 -11.38 12.88
C LEU A 297 -24.93 -12.82 13.40
N LEU A 298 -25.32 -13.79 12.58
CA LEU A 298 -25.20 -15.23 12.85
C LEU A 298 -23.97 -15.77 12.12
N VAL A 299 -22.92 -16.13 12.87
CA VAL A 299 -21.66 -16.68 12.35
C VAL A 299 -21.64 -18.18 12.62
N LYS A 300 -21.43 -18.99 11.57
CA LYS A 300 -21.40 -20.46 11.71
C LYS A 300 -20.19 -20.89 12.55
N CYS A 301 -20.43 -21.78 13.51
CA CYS A 301 -19.38 -22.48 14.24
C CYS A 301 -19.09 -23.79 13.52
N GLU A 302 -17.87 -23.96 13.01
CA GLU A 302 -17.42 -25.25 12.49
C GLU A 302 -17.04 -26.14 13.67
N GLU A 303 -17.66 -27.31 13.78
CA GLU A 303 -17.20 -28.34 14.70
C GLU A 303 -15.92 -28.92 14.11
N GLN A 304 -14.81 -28.85 14.83
CA GLN A 304 -13.62 -29.62 14.50
C GLN A 304 -13.97 -31.09 14.70
N GLU A 305 -14.11 -31.84 13.61
CA GLU A 305 -14.12 -33.29 13.71
C GLU A 305 -12.80 -33.72 14.36
N PRO A 306 -12.84 -34.60 15.39
CA PRO A 306 -11.63 -35.11 16.01
C PRO A 306 -10.83 -35.83 14.91
N GLU A 307 -9.58 -35.41 14.70
CA GLU A 307 -8.65 -36.14 13.84
C GLU A 307 -8.63 -37.59 14.28
N GLN A 308 -9.14 -38.51 13.43
CA GLN A 308 -8.96 -39.94 13.60
C GLN A 308 -7.46 -40.19 13.44
N THR A 309 -6.81 -40.46 14.54
CA THR A 309 -5.46 -41.00 14.55
C THR A 309 -5.55 -42.44 14.00
N ASP A 310 -5.35 -42.57 12.69
CA ASP A 310 -5.04 -43.85 12.09
C ASP A 310 -3.66 -44.26 12.58
N SER A 311 -3.65 -45.17 13.52
CA SER A 311 -2.45 -45.92 13.90
C SER A 311 -2.27 -47.04 12.87
N ASP A 312 -1.58 -46.76 11.80
CA ASP A 312 -1.06 -47.81 10.91
C ASP A 312 0.34 -48.21 11.32
N GLU A 313 0.43 -49.51 11.54
CA GLU A 313 1.60 -50.28 11.93
C GLU A 313 2.68 -50.22 10.87
N GLU A 314 3.92 -50.11 11.36
CA GLU A 314 5.16 -50.18 10.55
C GLU A 314 5.25 -51.54 9.84
N GLU A 315 5.42 -51.53 8.52
CA GLU A 315 6.13 -52.58 7.80
C GLU A 315 7.25 -51.97 6.97
N ASP A 316 8.48 -52.34 7.36
CA ASP A 316 9.72 -52.07 6.69
C ASP A 316 9.74 -52.66 5.25
N GLU A 317 9.95 -51.80 4.22
CA GLU A 317 10.63 -52.23 3.01
C GLU A 317 11.60 -51.17 2.53
N GLU A 318 12.90 -51.45 2.62
CA GLU A 318 13.97 -50.75 1.96
C GLU A 318 13.81 -50.87 0.43
N ASP A 319 13.70 -49.75 -0.28
CA ASP A 319 14.27 -49.71 -1.64
C ASP A 319 14.79 -48.32 -2.00
N ALA A 320 16.05 -48.30 -2.35
CA ALA A 320 16.83 -47.13 -2.70
C ALA A 320 16.60 -46.76 -4.17
N SER A 321 16.06 -45.56 -4.42
CA SER A 321 16.29 -44.89 -5.69
C SER A 321 16.38 -43.39 -5.52
N ALA A 322 17.60 -42.88 -5.69
CA ALA A 322 17.94 -41.48 -5.72
C ALA A 322 17.27 -40.78 -6.89
N VAL A 323 16.37 -39.87 -6.60
CA VAL A 323 15.89 -38.90 -7.59
C VAL A 323 16.62 -37.58 -7.34
N GLN A 324 17.56 -37.27 -8.20
CA GLN A 324 18.20 -35.97 -8.31
C GLN A 324 17.16 -34.93 -8.71
N CYS A 325 16.82 -34.05 -7.79
CA CYS A 325 16.07 -32.84 -8.08
C CYS A 325 17.06 -31.79 -8.64
N SER A 326 17.15 -31.71 -9.97
CA SER A 326 17.88 -30.63 -10.65
C SER A 326 17.03 -29.37 -10.58
N HIS A 327 17.43 -28.41 -9.74
CA HIS A 327 16.97 -27.03 -9.84
C HIS A 327 17.52 -26.45 -11.15
N GLN A 328 16.67 -26.32 -12.16
CA GLN A 328 16.93 -25.42 -13.27
C GLN A 328 16.72 -23.99 -12.76
N ILE A 329 17.83 -23.28 -12.61
CA ILE A 329 17.86 -21.83 -12.50
C ILE A 329 17.54 -21.32 -13.92
N GLU A 330 16.36 -20.75 -14.12
CA GLU A 330 16.07 -19.99 -15.34
C GLU A 330 16.99 -18.76 -15.34
N PRO A 331 17.63 -18.43 -16.47
CA PRO A 331 18.44 -17.22 -16.55
C PRO A 331 17.53 -15.99 -16.48
N GLU A 332 17.93 -15.02 -15.65
CA GLU A 332 17.31 -13.69 -15.63
C GLU A 332 17.28 -13.12 -17.05
N GLU A 333 16.08 -12.83 -17.56
CA GLU A 333 15.92 -12.18 -18.86
C GLU A 333 16.49 -10.78 -18.78
N ASP A 334 17.55 -10.55 -19.55
CA ASP A 334 18.18 -9.26 -19.79
C ASP A 334 17.19 -8.36 -20.56
N TRP A 335 16.50 -7.49 -19.84
CA TRP A 335 15.47 -6.56 -20.38
C TRP A 335 16.07 -5.34 -21.10
N GLU A 336 17.40 -5.25 -21.22
CA GLU A 336 18.11 -4.15 -21.91
C GLU A 336 18.17 -4.27 -23.45
N ALA A 337 17.65 -5.34 -24.07
CA ALA A 337 17.90 -5.64 -25.49
C ALA A 337 16.87 -5.09 -26.49
N ASN A 338 15.87 -4.25 -26.08
CA ASN A 338 14.89 -3.70 -27.00
C ASN A 338 14.44 -2.27 -26.64
N ILE A 339 15.35 -1.33 -26.72
CA ILE A 339 15.00 0.11 -26.94
C ILE A 339 15.85 0.65 -28.08
#